data_44ce1ab080e6515d5db5f73e6ea78349
#
_entry.id   44ce1ab080e6515d5db5f73e6ea78349
#
_cell.length_a   1.000
_cell.length_b   1.000
_cell.length_c   1.000
_cell.angle_alpha   90.00
_cell.angle_beta   90.00
_cell.angle_gamma   90.00
#
_symmetry.space_group_name_H-M   'P 1'
#
loop_
_entity.id
_entity.type
_entity.pdbx_description
1 polymer ?
#
loop_
_entity_poly.entity_id
_entity_poly.type
_entity_poly.pdbx_seq_one_letter_code
_entity_poly.pdbx_strand_id
1 'polypeptide(L)'
;MVLQKLRAILRHKGYKLYTRPYELNIVGLRSASTIPNRFDDEIHVFYKVSPIKWNYHVYKATTDPGTFWLRNPMQPQGTAILGQGQYEHAYEMGLHRGQYLALVQRKPVTIIRDYDRDASLDFYNGKKTKGLYGINIHRANKIGTTKTVDKNSAGCQVFENATAFQEFLRLCERQRSMYGNKFTYTLIDFRAVKRETYRRIAVGAGIIGLLAVGFIALSGGDKLKNIAEQISETFNHLFKKQEQQL
;
A
#
# COMPACT_ATOMS: atom_id res chain seq x y z
N MET A 1 -15.96 -5.45 3.14
CA MET A 1 -15.69 -4.00 3.33
C MET A 1 -14.29 -3.59 2.86
N VAL A 2 -13.20 -4.23 3.30
CA VAL A 2 -11.81 -3.88 2.91
C VAL A 2 -11.56 -4.02 1.40
N LEU A 3 -11.96 -5.12 0.77
CA LEU A 3 -11.81 -5.33 -0.67
C LEU A 3 -12.45 -4.21 -1.51
N GLN A 4 -13.64 -3.73 -1.12
CA GLN A 4 -14.31 -2.64 -1.84
C GLN A 4 -13.52 -1.34 -1.73
N LYS A 5 -12.97 -1.03 -0.54
CA LYS A 5 -12.12 0.14 -0.32
C LYS A 5 -10.84 0.06 -1.17
N LEU A 6 -10.15 -1.08 -1.19
CA LEU A 6 -8.94 -1.26 -2.01
C LEU A 6 -9.22 -1.07 -3.51
N ARG A 7 -10.29 -1.65 -4.03
CA ARG A 7 -10.71 -1.47 -5.43
C ARG A 7 -11.04 -0.01 -5.74
N ALA A 8 -11.67 0.70 -4.83
CA ALA A 8 -11.95 2.13 -4.98
C ALA A 8 -10.66 2.96 -4.99
N ILE A 9 -9.71 2.66 -4.09
CA ILE A 9 -8.40 3.34 -4.04
C ILE A 9 -7.62 3.11 -5.34
N LEU A 10 -7.56 1.87 -5.85
CA LEU A 10 -6.88 1.58 -7.11
C LEU A 10 -7.45 2.40 -8.27
N ARG A 11 -8.78 2.40 -8.43
CA ARG A 11 -9.45 3.20 -9.48
C ARG A 11 -9.17 4.69 -9.32
N HIS A 12 -9.24 5.18 -8.09
CA HIS A 12 -9.04 6.59 -7.80
C HIS A 12 -7.63 7.08 -8.11
N LYS A 13 -6.63 6.22 -7.86
CA LYS A 13 -5.23 6.50 -8.19
C LYS A 13 -4.92 6.28 -9.69
N GLY A 14 -5.88 5.88 -10.50
CA GLY A 14 -5.67 5.51 -11.91
C GLY A 14 -4.86 4.23 -12.07
N TYR A 15 -4.79 3.39 -11.04
CA TYR A 15 -4.09 2.11 -11.10
C TYR A 15 -4.94 1.06 -11.79
N LYS A 16 -4.28 0.21 -12.57
CA LYS A 16 -4.91 -0.89 -13.26
C LYS A 16 -5.50 -1.89 -12.27
N LEU A 17 -6.78 -2.20 -12.44
CA LEU A 17 -7.50 -3.23 -11.70
C LEU A 17 -7.72 -4.43 -12.64
N TYR A 18 -7.10 -5.55 -12.32
CA TYR A 18 -7.21 -6.80 -13.08
C TYR A 18 -8.54 -7.48 -12.77
N THR A 19 -9.29 -7.83 -13.82
CA THR A 19 -10.66 -8.34 -13.69
C THR A 19 -10.90 -9.66 -14.44
N ARG A 20 -9.90 -10.19 -15.14
CA ARG A 20 -9.99 -11.52 -15.74
C ARG A 20 -9.98 -12.60 -14.64
N PRO A 21 -10.62 -13.75 -14.84
CA PRO A 21 -10.60 -14.84 -13.85
C PRO A 21 -9.17 -15.24 -13.49
N TYR A 22 -8.88 -15.35 -12.18
CA TYR A 22 -7.55 -15.72 -11.62
C TYR A 22 -6.38 -14.81 -11.99
N GLU A 23 -6.62 -13.64 -12.57
CA GLU A 23 -5.61 -12.60 -12.74
C GLU A 23 -5.52 -11.79 -11.44
N LEU A 24 -4.36 -11.87 -10.77
CA LEU A 24 -4.19 -11.37 -9.42
C LEU A 24 -3.99 -9.84 -9.37
N ASN A 25 -4.68 -9.21 -8.43
CA ASN A 25 -4.29 -7.91 -7.91
C ASN A 25 -3.51 -8.16 -6.61
N ILE A 26 -2.22 -7.88 -6.61
CA ILE A 26 -1.34 -8.04 -5.45
C ILE A 26 -1.05 -6.64 -4.91
N VAL A 27 -1.56 -6.35 -3.72
CA VAL A 27 -1.51 -5.01 -3.12
C VAL A 27 -0.87 -5.07 -1.75
N GLY A 28 0.30 -4.47 -1.59
CA GLY A 28 0.87 -4.18 -0.28
C GLY A 28 0.19 -2.95 0.31
N LEU A 29 -0.26 -3.07 1.54
CA LEU A 29 -0.78 -1.96 2.34
C LEU A 29 0.20 -1.70 3.47
N ARG A 30 1.00 -0.64 3.32
CA ARG A 30 1.94 -0.19 4.34
C ARG A 30 1.21 0.47 5.49
N SER A 31 1.52 0.09 6.71
CA SER A 31 0.96 0.70 7.92
C SER A 31 1.36 2.18 8.07
N ALA A 32 0.70 2.90 8.97
CA ALA A 32 1.08 4.27 9.29
C ALA A 32 2.28 4.37 10.25
N SER A 33 2.79 3.25 10.73
CA SER A 33 3.94 3.20 11.66
C SER A 33 5.23 3.64 10.97
N THR A 34 6.09 4.31 11.71
CA THR A 34 7.49 4.58 11.34
C THR A 34 8.47 3.69 12.11
N ILE A 35 7.95 2.80 12.95
CA ILE A 35 8.75 1.90 13.77
C ILE A 35 9.09 0.68 12.93
N PRO A 36 10.38 0.45 12.61
CA PRO A 36 10.80 -0.68 11.80
C PRO A 36 10.70 -2.02 12.54
N ASN A 37 11.06 -3.08 11.87
CA ASN A 37 11.25 -4.41 12.43
C ASN A 37 9.97 -5.15 12.82
N ARG A 38 8.81 -4.72 12.30
CA ARG A 38 7.49 -5.30 12.56
C ARG A 38 6.88 -5.88 11.30
N PHE A 39 6.06 -6.94 11.48
CA PHE A 39 5.15 -7.44 10.44
C PHE A 39 3.76 -6.82 10.67
N ASP A 40 3.67 -5.50 10.58
CA ASP A 40 2.47 -4.71 10.79
C ASP A 40 1.85 -4.16 9.49
N ASP A 41 2.39 -4.59 8.36
CA ASP A 41 1.84 -4.37 7.03
C ASP A 41 1.05 -5.60 6.55
N GLU A 42 0.32 -5.43 5.47
CA GLU A 42 -0.48 -6.50 4.87
C GLU A 42 -0.21 -6.62 3.37
N ILE A 43 -0.20 -7.85 2.87
CA ILE A 43 -0.30 -8.14 1.44
C ILE A 43 -1.68 -8.70 1.15
N HIS A 44 -2.46 -7.94 0.40
CA HIS A 44 -3.80 -8.29 -0.06
C HIS A 44 -3.71 -8.87 -1.47
N VAL A 45 -4.32 -10.04 -1.66
CA VAL A 45 -4.41 -10.67 -2.97
C VAL A 45 -5.86 -10.91 -3.30
N PHE A 46 -6.35 -10.35 -4.40
CA PHE A 46 -7.73 -10.55 -4.82
C PHE A 46 -7.84 -10.69 -6.34
N TYR A 47 -8.80 -11.49 -6.74
CA TYR A 47 -9.03 -11.85 -8.13
C TYR A 47 -10.46 -12.30 -8.35
N LYS A 48 -10.94 -12.22 -9.57
CA LYS A 48 -12.24 -12.80 -9.94
C LYS A 48 -12.11 -14.31 -10.13
N VAL A 49 -13.10 -15.05 -9.69
CA VAL A 49 -13.30 -16.48 -10.02
C VAL A 49 -14.42 -16.65 -11.05
N SER A 50 -15.32 -15.67 -11.15
CA SER A 50 -16.36 -15.57 -12.16
C SER A 50 -16.65 -14.07 -12.45
N PRO A 51 -17.48 -13.73 -13.45
CA PRO A 51 -17.78 -12.32 -13.79
C PRO A 51 -18.24 -11.46 -12.60
N ILE A 52 -18.90 -12.06 -11.59
CA ILE A 52 -19.47 -11.35 -10.45
C ILE A 52 -18.76 -11.65 -9.11
N LYS A 53 -18.06 -12.79 -9.00
CA LYS A 53 -17.48 -13.26 -7.72
C LYS A 53 -15.99 -12.95 -7.62
N TRP A 54 -15.60 -12.35 -6.50
CA TRP A 54 -14.22 -12.10 -6.13
C TRP A 54 -13.78 -13.02 -5.00
N ASN A 55 -12.55 -13.55 -5.09
CA ASN A 55 -11.83 -14.13 -3.96
C ASN A 55 -10.85 -13.09 -3.41
N TYR A 56 -10.59 -13.18 -2.10
CA TYR A 56 -9.79 -12.23 -1.37
C TYR A 56 -9.03 -12.91 -0.24
N HIS A 57 -7.72 -12.66 -0.19
CA HIS A 57 -6.79 -13.16 0.80
C HIS A 57 -6.01 -11.99 1.40
N VAL A 58 -5.67 -12.11 2.69
CA VAL A 58 -4.84 -11.13 3.41
C VAL A 58 -3.75 -11.86 4.15
N TYR A 59 -2.53 -11.38 4.02
CA TYR A 59 -1.35 -11.97 4.63
C TYR A 59 -0.58 -10.90 5.40
N LYS A 60 -0.20 -11.22 6.65
CA LYS A 60 0.71 -10.39 7.43
C LYS A 60 2.10 -10.36 6.78
N ALA A 61 2.65 -9.18 6.65
CA ALA A 61 3.92 -8.95 5.98
C ALA A 61 4.63 -7.71 6.51
N THR A 62 5.84 -7.47 6.05
CA THR A 62 6.46 -6.16 6.06
C THR A 62 6.70 -5.69 4.62
N THR A 63 6.51 -4.40 4.39
CA THR A 63 6.87 -3.70 3.15
C THR A 63 8.12 -2.83 3.35
N ASP A 64 8.75 -2.95 4.52
CA ASP A 64 9.82 -2.09 5.00
C ASP A 64 11.09 -2.87 5.35
N PRO A 65 12.26 -2.23 5.38
CA PRO A 65 13.48 -2.85 5.85
C PRO A 65 13.45 -3.08 7.37
N GLY A 66 14.15 -4.13 7.81
CA GLY A 66 14.39 -4.38 9.22
C GLY A 66 15.49 -3.47 9.79
N THR A 67 15.50 -3.33 11.12
CA THR A 67 16.44 -2.45 11.87
C THR A 67 17.90 -2.74 11.55
N PHE A 68 18.26 -4.01 11.34
CA PHE A 68 19.63 -4.38 10.98
C PHE A 68 20.11 -3.63 9.73
N TRP A 69 19.30 -3.62 8.67
CA TRP A 69 19.67 -3.00 7.40
C TRP A 69 19.55 -1.47 7.41
N LEU A 70 18.69 -0.89 8.23
CA LEU A 70 18.65 0.56 8.44
C LEU A 70 20.00 1.05 9.00
N ARG A 71 20.53 0.35 10.02
CA ARG A 71 21.81 0.67 10.64
C ARG A 71 23.03 0.28 9.81
N ASN A 72 22.89 -0.78 9.00
CA ASN A 72 23.96 -1.37 8.18
C ASN A 72 23.55 -1.45 6.71
N PRO A 73 23.38 -0.32 6.02
CA PRO A 73 22.90 -0.31 4.65
C PRO A 73 23.87 -1.02 3.70
N MET A 74 23.34 -1.79 2.76
CA MET A 74 24.14 -2.48 1.72
C MET A 74 24.79 -1.50 0.73
N GLN A 75 24.35 -0.26 0.70
CA GLN A 75 24.84 0.80 -0.18
C GLN A 75 25.15 2.05 0.63
N PRO A 76 26.21 2.81 0.28
CA PRO A 76 26.56 4.04 0.98
C PRO A 76 25.44 5.08 1.04
N GLN A 77 24.54 5.06 0.04
CA GLN A 77 23.40 5.98 -0.08
C GLN A 77 22.23 5.63 0.85
N GLY A 78 22.36 4.61 1.67
CA GLY A 78 21.35 4.17 2.60
C GLY A 78 20.51 2.99 2.13
N THR A 79 19.62 2.54 2.99
CA THR A 79 18.76 1.38 2.77
C THR A 79 17.60 1.72 1.84
N ALA A 80 17.18 0.76 1.02
CA ALA A 80 16.09 0.95 0.07
C ALA A 80 14.73 0.74 0.76
N ILE A 81 13.83 1.70 0.64
CA ILE A 81 12.41 1.57 0.98
C ILE A 81 11.61 1.64 -0.32
N LEU A 82 10.78 0.65 -0.62
CA LEU A 82 9.95 0.68 -1.82
C LEU A 82 8.99 1.88 -1.77
N GLY A 83 8.97 2.68 -2.82
CA GLY A 83 8.05 3.80 -2.95
C GLY A 83 6.61 3.34 -3.21
N GLN A 84 5.64 4.15 -2.80
CA GLN A 84 4.24 3.93 -3.18
C GLN A 84 4.10 4.01 -4.70
N GLY A 85 3.32 3.09 -5.29
CA GLY A 85 3.08 3.05 -6.72
C GLY A 85 2.54 1.72 -7.21
N GLN A 86 2.16 1.66 -8.46
CA GLN A 86 1.86 0.41 -9.15
C GLN A 86 3.03 0.05 -10.08
N TYR A 87 3.53 -1.16 -9.94
CA TYR A 87 4.68 -1.72 -10.68
C TYR A 87 4.16 -2.79 -11.64
N GLU A 88 3.70 -2.36 -12.79
CA GLU A 88 3.06 -3.22 -13.78
C GLU A 88 4.04 -4.22 -14.38
N HIS A 89 3.70 -5.52 -14.25
CA HIS A 89 4.51 -6.63 -14.77
C HIS A 89 6.00 -6.53 -14.36
N ALA A 90 6.25 -6.01 -13.15
CA ALA A 90 7.61 -5.79 -12.67
C ALA A 90 8.18 -7.01 -11.94
N TYR A 91 7.36 -8.03 -11.71
CA TYR A 91 7.75 -9.23 -10.97
C TYR A 91 7.49 -10.49 -11.78
N GLU A 92 8.33 -11.51 -11.54
CA GLU A 92 8.20 -12.86 -12.08
C GLU A 92 8.43 -13.88 -10.97
N MET A 93 7.82 -15.05 -11.09
CA MET A 93 8.21 -16.20 -10.27
C MET A 93 9.61 -16.65 -10.65
N GLY A 94 10.52 -16.66 -9.69
CA GLY A 94 11.91 -17.01 -9.87
C GLY A 94 12.58 -17.30 -8.54
N LEU A 95 13.86 -17.69 -8.55
CA LEU A 95 14.58 -18.02 -7.33
C LEU A 95 15.08 -16.76 -6.61
N HIS A 96 14.59 -16.53 -5.38
CA HIS A 96 15.16 -15.54 -4.50
C HIS A 96 16.55 -15.97 -4.06
N ARG A 97 17.57 -15.15 -4.38
CA ARG A 97 18.99 -15.45 -4.11
C ARG A 97 19.43 -16.84 -4.59
N GLY A 98 18.83 -17.38 -5.66
CA GLY A 98 19.14 -18.73 -6.17
C GLY A 98 18.62 -19.89 -5.30
N GLN A 99 17.88 -19.64 -4.22
CA GLN A 99 17.58 -20.65 -3.20
C GLN A 99 16.14 -21.19 -3.26
N TYR A 100 15.15 -20.35 -3.38
CA TYR A 100 13.75 -20.77 -3.33
C TYR A 100 12.84 -19.86 -4.14
N LEU A 101 11.70 -20.40 -4.56
CA LEU A 101 10.74 -19.70 -5.41
C LEU A 101 10.11 -18.50 -4.68
N ALA A 102 10.06 -17.37 -5.37
CA ALA A 102 9.50 -16.12 -4.88
C ALA A 102 9.03 -15.27 -6.07
N LEU A 103 8.40 -14.12 -5.83
CA LEU A 103 8.28 -13.11 -6.88
C LEU A 103 9.52 -12.22 -6.86
N VAL A 104 10.30 -12.30 -7.93
CA VAL A 104 11.56 -11.56 -8.08
C VAL A 104 11.36 -10.35 -8.98
N GLN A 105 11.97 -9.25 -8.61
CA GLN A 105 11.93 -8.02 -9.40
C GLN A 105 12.63 -8.20 -10.75
N ARG A 106 11.96 -7.81 -11.86
CA ARG A 106 12.46 -7.87 -13.23
C ARG A 106 12.42 -6.54 -13.97
N LYS A 107 11.61 -5.58 -13.50
CA LYS A 107 11.60 -4.22 -14.05
C LYS A 107 11.92 -3.18 -12.99
N PRO A 108 12.34 -1.98 -13.41
CA PRO A 108 12.67 -0.92 -12.48
C PRO A 108 11.50 -0.54 -11.55
N VAL A 109 11.78 -0.43 -10.26
CA VAL A 109 10.87 0.10 -9.25
C VAL A 109 11.45 1.40 -8.67
N THR A 110 10.61 2.23 -8.09
CA THR A 110 11.03 3.44 -7.39
C THR A 110 11.30 3.12 -5.92
N ILE A 111 12.46 3.52 -5.42
CA ILE A 111 12.79 3.43 -4.00
C ILE A 111 13.08 4.81 -3.42
N ILE A 112 12.95 4.90 -2.10
CA ILE A 112 13.39 6.01 -1.26
C ILE A 112 14.62 5.51 -0.50
N ARG A 113 15.69 6.30 -0.41
CA ARG A 113 16.88 5.95 0.35
C ARG A 113 16.78 6.48 1.77
N ASP A 114 16.77 5.57 2.71
CA ASP A 114 16.93 5.83 4.13
C ASP A 114 18.41 5.89 4.43
N TYR A 115 18.95 7.06 4.75
CA TYR A 115 20.39 7.35 4.69
C TYR A 115 21.04 7.65 6.04
N ASP A 116 20.28 7.98 7.09
CA ASP A 116 20.81 8.47 8.36
C ASP A 116 21.26 7.38 9.33
N ARG A 117 20.96 6.10 9.00
CA ARG A 117 21.37 4.90 9.75
C ARG A 117 20.81 4.83 11.17
N ASP A 118 19.72 5.50 11.41
CA ASP A 118 18.98 5.36 12.67
C ASP A 118 18.07 4.12 12.67
N ALA A 119 17.20 3.99 13.65
CA ALA A 119 16.23 2.90 13.73
C ALA A 119 14.80 3.38 13.42
N SER A 120 14.66 4.38 12.56
CA SER A 120 13.41 4.95 12.10
C SER A 120 13.24 4.74 10.60
N LEU A 121 12.02 4.82 10.09
CA LEU A 121 11.74 4.67 8.65
C LEU A 121 11.50 6.03 8.00
N ASP A 122 12.42 6.44 7.15
CA ASP A 122 12.39 7.74 6.45
C ASP A 122 11.67 7.67 5.11
N PHE A 123 10.35 7.79 5.13
CA PHE A 123 9.53 7.69 3.92
C PHE A 123 9.54 8.94 3.03
N TYR A 124 9.98 10.10 3.54
CA TYR A 124 9.79 11.38 2.86
C TYR A 124 11.08 12.15 2.60
N ASN A 125 12.12 11.92 3.39
CA ASN A 125 13.35 12.72 3.38
C ASN A 125 14.41 12.17 2.42
N GLY A 126 14.31 10.89 2.05
CA GLY A 126 15.30 10.22 1.22
C GLY A 126 15.20 10.54 -0.26
N LYS A 127 16.32 10.47 -0.95
CA LYS A 127 16.38 10.58 -2.40
C LYS A 127 15.61 9.46 -3.07
N LYS A 128 14.70 9.81 -3.97
CA LYS A 128 13.96 8.84 -4.81
C LYS A 128 14.80 8.47 -6.02
N THR A 129 14.95 7.17 -6.25
CA THR A 129 15.63 6.64 -7.44
C THR A 129 14.84 5.49 -8.02
N LYS A 130 14.98 5.25 -9.34
CA LYS A 130 14.29 4.18 -10.05
C LYS A 130 15.32 3.22 -10.65
N GLY A 131 15.13 1.92 -10.43
CA GLY A 131 16.09 0.92 -10.92
C GLY A 131 15.74 -0.51 -10.51
N LEU A 132 16.68 -1.41 -10.80
CA LEU A 132 16.66 -2.82 -10.35
C LEU A 132 17.44 -2.91 -9.04
N TYR A 133 16.73 -3.12 -7.94
CA TYR A 133 17.32 -3.15 -6.59
C TYR A 133 17.19 -4.52 -5.91
N GLY A 134 16.58 -5.50 -6.59
CA GLY A 134 16.31 -6.80 -5.99
C GLY A 134 15.21 -6.74 -4.92
N ILE A 135 14.29 -5.79 -5.02
CA ILE A 135 13.12 -5.69 -4.13
C ILE A 135 12.15 -6.81 -4.48
N ASN A 136 12.29 -7.95 -3.83
CA ASN A 136 11.52 -9.15 -4.08
C ASN A 136 10.33 -9.27 -3.11
N ILE A 137 9.39 -10.17 -3.42
CA ILE A 137 8.28 -10.54 -2.51
C ILE A 137 8.54 -11.99 -2.10
N HIS A 138 8.89 -12.21 -0.83
CA HIS A 138 9.36 -13.50 -0.33
C HIS A 138 8.93 -13.78 1.12
N ARG A 139 9.33 -14.91 1.68
CA ARG A 139 9.07 -15.29 3.08
C ARG A 139 10.24 -14.94 3.98
N ALA A 140 9.97 -14.72 5.27
CA ALA A 140 11.02 -14.54 6.27
C ALA A 140 11.78 -15.85 6.53
N ASN A 141 11.09 -16.92 6.89
CA ASN A 141 11.69 -18.22 7.22
C ASN A 141 11.10 -19.36 6.37
N LYS A 142 11.80 -20.50 6.35
CA LYS A 142 11.38 -21.72 5.65
C LYS A 142 10.15 -22.35 6.30
N ILE A 143 10.01 -22.25 7.61
CA ILE A 143 8.95 -22.89 8.42
C ILE A 143 8.43 -21.90 9.46
N GLY A 144 7.15 -21.98 9.78
CA GLY A 144 6.52 -21.27 10.90
C GLY A 144 6.34 -19.77 10.65
N THR A 145 6.25 -19.04 11.75
CA THR A 145 6.00 -17.59 11.79
C THR A 145 7.18 -16.87 12.40
N THR A 146 7.61 -15.78 11.79
CA THR A 146 8.73 -14.94 12.22
C THR A 146 8.20 -13.71 12.94
N LYS A 147 8.68 -13.42 14.14
CA LYS A 147 8.17 -12.30 14.95
C LYS A 147 8.78 -10.95 14.59
N THR A 148 10.02 -10.91 14.14
CA THR A 148 10.76 -9.67 13.84
C THR A 148 11.34 -9.70 12.44
N VAL A 149 11.36 -8.56 11.76
CA VAL A 149 11.86 -8.45 10.38
C VAL A 149 13.37 -8.60 10.31
N ASP A 150 14.09 -7.81 11.08
CA ASP A 150 15.55 -7.77 11.23
C ASP A 150 16.31 -7.97 9.88
N LYS A 151 17.07 -9.04 9.73
CA LYS A 151 17.84 -9.35 8.50
C LYS A 151 17.01 -9.86 7.33
N ASN A 152 15.72 -10.15 7.55
CA ASN A 152 14.85 -10.72 6.51
C ASN A 152 14.47 -9.73 5.40
N SER A 153 14.52 -8.43 5.66
CA SER A 153 14.23 -7.40 4.66
C SER A 153 15.26 -6.29 4.65
N ALA A 154 15.91 -6.08 3.52
CA ALA A 154 16.70 -4.88 3.18
C ALA A 154 15.89 -3.96 2.22
N GLY A 155 14.55 -3.99 2.33
CA GLY A 155 13.59 -3.30 1.48
C GLY A 155 12.64 -4.22 0.71
N CYS A 156 12.81 -5.54 0.79
CA CYS A 156 11.91 -6.53 0.21
C CYS A 156 10.54 -6.53 0.91
N GLN A 157 9.53 -7.05 0.21
CA GLN A 157 8.20 -7.32 0.76
C GLN A 157 8.22 -8.74 1.34
N VAL A 158 8.09 -8.89 2.65
CA VAL A 158 8.37 -10.17 3.32
C VAL A 158 7.17 -10.67 4.11
N PHE A 159 6.71 -11.87 3.78
CA PHE A 159 5.66 -12.57 4.51
C PHE A 159 6.17 -13.03 5.88
N GLU A 160 5.39 -12.80 6.94
CA GLU A 160 5.65 -13.25 8.30
C GLU A 160 5.62 -14.78 8.41
N ASN A 161 4.68 -15.43 7.74
CA ASN A 161 4.36 -16.85 7.86
C ASN A 161 4.68 -17.63 6.60
N ALA A 162 5.40 -18.75 6.75
CA ALA A 162 5.85 -19.60 5.66
C ALA A 162 4.69 -20.30 4.93
N THR A 163 3.67 -20.78 5.63
CA THR A 163 2.50 -21.45 5.03
C THR A 163 1.66 -20.45 4.22
N ALA A 164 1.44 -19.24 4.76
CA ALA A 164 0.77 -18.16 4.05
C ALA A 164 1.50 -17.78 2.76
N PHE A 165 2.84 -17.77 2.79
CA PHE A 165 3.63 -17.54 1.58
C PHE A 165 3.50 -18.65 0.54
N GLN A 166 3.44 -19.91 0.97
CA GLN A 166 3.20 -21.04 0.05
C GLN A 166 1.81 -20.97 -0.58
N GLU A 167 0.79 -20.56 0.18
CA GLU A 167 -0.56 -20.33 -0.36
C GLU A 167 -0.52 -19.22 -1.43
N PHE A 168 0.14 -18.11 -1.14
CA PHE A 168 0.35 -17.03 -2.11
C PHE A 168 1.06 -17.53 -3.39
N LEU A 169 2.09 -18.35 -3.27
CA LEU A 169 2.78 -18.91 -4.45
C LEU A 169 1.88 -19.80 -5.30
N ARG A 170 0.98 -20.61 -4.68
CA ARG A 170 0.01 -21.41 -5.44
C ARG A 170 -0.94 -20.53 -6.26
N LEU A 171 -1.37 -19.37 -5.73
CA LEU A 171 -2.14 -18.40 -6.49
C LEU A 171 -1.34 -17.84 -7.67
N CYS A 172 -0.06 -17.51 -7.44
CA CYS A 172 0.84 -17.04 -8.50
C CYS A 172 1.05 -18.10 -9.58
N GLU A 173 1.24 -19.37 -9.22
CA GLU A 173 1.36 -20.47 -10.19
C GLU A 173 0.11 -20.61 -11.06
N ARG A 174 -1.07 -20.49 -10.46
CA ARG A 174 -2.32 -20.51 -11.21
C ARG A 174 -2.42 -19.35 -12.19
N GLN A 175 -2.07 -18.13 -11.79
CA GLN A 175 -2.01 -17.01 -12.74
C GLN A 175 -1.00 -17.28 -13.84
N ARG A 176 0.21 -17.75 -13.48
CA ARG A 176 1.29 -18.05 -14.44
C ARG A 176 0.85 -19.03 -15.51
N SER A 177 0.13 -20.08 -15.16
CA SER A 177 -0.38 -21.07 -16.11
C SER A 177 -1.40 -20.51 -17.10
N MET A 178 -2.14 -19.46 -16.72
CA MET A 178 -3.20 -18.84 -17.56
C MET A 178 -2.73 -17.63 -18.35
N TYR A 179 -1.80 -16.83 -17.80
CA TYR A 179 -1.45 -15.51 -18.32
C TYR A 179 0.05 -15.25 -18.45
N GLY A 180 0.87 -16.26 -18.19
CA GLY A 180 2.33 -16.17 -18.24
C GLY A 180 2.95 -15.62 -16.95
N ASN A 181 4.27 -15.64 -16.90
CA ASN A 181 5.06 -15.35 -15.69
C ASN A 181 5.30 -13.85 -15.52
N LYS A 182 4.23 -13.07 -15.40
CA LYS A 182 4.30 -11.61 -15.20
C LYS A 182 3.30 -11.18 -14.15
N PHE A 183 3.78 -10.47 -13.11
CA PHE A 183 2.95 -10.03 -11.98
C PHE A 183 3.10 -8.53 -11.76
N THR A 184 1.96 -7.91 -11.45
CA THR A 184 1.89 -6.51 -11.02
C THR A 184 1.79 -6.47 -9.51
N TYR A 185 2.63 -5.66 -8.90
CA TYR A 185 2.55 -5.33 -7.48
C TYR A 185 2.19 -3.87 -7.29
N THR A 186 1.27 -3.58 -6.41
CA THR A 186 0.89 -2.22 -6.05
C THR A 186 1.19 -1.99 -4.59
N LEU A 187 1.99 -1.00 -4.25
CA LEU A 187 2.19 -0.57 -2.87
C LEU A 187 1.36 0.69 -2.58
N ILE A 188 0.50 0.60 -1.58
CA ILE A 188 -0.29 1.70 -1.04
C ILE A 188 0.25 2.03 0.34
N ASP A 189 0.68 3.29 0.53
CA ASP A 189 1.05 3.80 1.84
C ASP A 189 -0.20 4.38 2.52
N PHE A 190 -0.56 3.83 3.67
CA PHE A 190 -1.77 4.24 4.39
C PHE A 190 -1.70 5.70 4.85
N ARG A 191 -0.50 6.24 5.13
CA ARG A 191 -0.29 7.67 5.43
C ARG A 191 -0.65 8.56 4.25
N ALA A 192 -0.28 8.13 3.03
CA ALA A 192 -0.65 8.86 1.82
C ALA A 192 -2.16 8.80 1.56
N VAL A 193 -2.82 7.67 1.89
CA VAL A 193 -4.28 7.54 1.81
C VAL A 193 -4.96 8.49 2.79
N LYS A 194 -4.52 8.53 4.05
CA LYS A 194 -5.03 9.50 5.05
C LYS A 194 -4.85 10.95 4.56
N ARG A 195 -3.63 11.33 4.15
CA ARG A 195 -3.33 12.68 3.67
C ARG A 195 -4.20 13.08 2.47
N GLU A 196 -4.41 12.19 1.52
CA GLU A 196 -5.28 12.43 0.36
C GLU A 196 -6.76 12.58 0.78
N THR A 197 -7.22 11.79 1.74
CA THR A 197 -8.58 11.90 2.30
C THR A 197 -8.78 13.25 2.98
N TYR A 198 -7.86 13.69 3.84
CA TYR A 198 -7.95 15.01 4.49
C TYR A 198 -7.91 16.15 3.49
N ARG A 199 -7.04 16.08 2.46
CA ARG A 199 -6.99 17.10 1.40
C ARG A 199 -8.33 17.23 0.67
N ARG A 200 -9.01 16.12 0.37
CA ARG A 200 -10.32 16.12 -0.30
C ARG A 200 -11.43 16.67 0.56
N ILE A 201 -11.43 16.33 1.85
CA ILE A 201 -12.36 16.88 2.80
C ILE A 201 -12.18 18.40 2.86
N ALA A 202 -10.94 18.89 2.97
CA ALA A 202 -10.63 20.31 2.98
C ALA A 202 -11.08 21.04 1.70
N VAL A 203 -10.83 20.44 0.53
CA VAL A 203 -11.27 20.99 -0.77
C VAL A 203 -12.81 20.98 -0.87
N GLY A 204 -13.44 19.87 -0.48
CA GLY A 204 -14.91 19.75 -0.45
C GLY A 204 -15.54 20.80 0.48
N ALA A 205 -14.96 20.99 1.67
CA ALA A 205 -15.39 22.02 2.60
C ALA A 205 -15.20 23.45 2.03
N GLY A 206 -14.09 23.70 1.34
CA GLY A 206 -13.85 24.97 0.66
C GLY A 206 -14.88 25.25 -0.45
N ILE A 207 -15.22 24.23 -1.24
CA ILE A 207 -16.26 24.35 -2.30
C ILE A 207 -17.64 24.61 -1.67
N ILE A 208 -18.02 23.88 -0.62
CA ILE A 208 -19.28 24.09 0.09
C ILE A 208 -19.30 25.49 0.72
N GLY A 209 -18.20 25.92 1.33
CA GLY A 209 -18.05 27.27 1.87
C GLY A 209 -18.20 28.36 0.81
N LEU A 210 -17.58 28.21 -0.36
CA LEU A 210 -17.70 29.14 -1.50
C LEU A 210 -19.11 29.18 -2.07
N LEU A 211 -19.80 28.04 -2.19
CA LEU A 211 -21.19 27.96 -2.64
C LEU A 211 -22.13 28.60 -1.61
N ALA A 212 -21.87 28.39 -0.31
CA ALA A 212 -22.63 29.05 0.75
C ALA A 212 -22.45 30.57 0.71
N VAL A 213 -21.21 31.08 0.58
CA VAL A 213 -20.92 32.51 0.44
C VAL A 213 -21.56 33.09 -0.83
N GLY A 214 -21.49 32.39 -1.96
CA GLY A 214 -22.17 32.82 -3.20
C GLY A 214 -23.69 32.90 -3.07
N PHE A 215 -24.30 31.95 -2.37
CA PHE A 215 -25.73 31.94 -2.09
C PHE A 215 -26.13 33.05 -1.09
N ILE A 216 -25.23 33.34 -0.13
CA ILE A 216 -25.37 34.46 0.83
C ILE A 216 -25.42 35.80 0.12
N ALA A 217 -24.52 36.02 -0.84
CA ALA A 217 -24.48 37.29 -1.60
C ALA A 217 -25.76 37.53 -2.42
N LEU A 218 -26.52 36.46 -2.72
CA LEU A 218 -27.72 36.50 -3.56
C LEU A 218 -29.03 36.53 -2.78
N SER A 219 -29.08 36.17 -1.48
CA SER A 219 -30.34 35.89 -0.76
C SER A 219 -30.61 36.67 0.51
N GLY A 220 -29.84 37.70 0.92
CA GLY A 220 -30.11 38.56 2.07
C GLY A 220 -30.09 37.88 3.46
N GLY A 221 -29.41 38.49 4.36
CA GLY A 221 -28.64 37.96 5.51
C GLY A 221 -29.25 37.13 6.66
N ASP A 222 -30.52 36.99 6.86
CA ASP A 222 -31.06 36.46 8.15
C ASP A 222 -31.39 34.96 8.22
N LYS A 223 -31.56 34.28 7.11
CA LYS A 223 -31.75 32.81 7.10
C LYS A 223 -30.46 32.01 7.20
N LEU A 224 -29.34 32.64 7.26
CA LEU A 224 -28.03 32.09 6.95
C LEU A 224 -27.20 31.66 8.14
N LYS A 225 -27.42 32.21 9.32
CA LYS A 225 -26.78 31.69 10.54
C LYS A 225 -27.18 30.24 10.81
N ASN A 226 -28.45 29.91 10.64
CA ASN A 226 -28.96 28.56 10.87
C ASN A 226 -28.41 27.54 9.83
N ILE A 227 -28.22 27.97 8.58
CA ILE A 227 -27.64 27.08 7.53
C ILE A 227 -26.15 26.86 7.77
N ALA A 228 -25.40 27.89 8.19
CA ALA A 228 -23.99 27.79 8.52
C ALA A 228 -23.76 26.88 9.74
N GLU A 229 -24.60 26.98 10.75
CA GLU A 229 -24.57 26.10 11.94
C GLU A 229 -24.89 24.63 11.56
N GLN A 230 -25.94 24.38 10.78
CA GLN A 230 -26.30 23.04 10.30
C GLN A 230 -25.19 22.41 9.43
N ILE A 231 -24.55 23.21 8.57
CA ILE A 231 -23.41 22.73 7.76
C ILE A 231 -22.23 22.39 8.68
N SER A 232 -21.95 23.21 9.69
CA SER A 232 -20.88 22.96 10.65
C SER A 232 -21.13 21.69 11.49
N GLU A 233 -22.35 21.48 11.95
CA GLU A 233 -22.76 20.31 12.72
C GLU A 233 -22.71 19.03 11.86
N THR A 234 -23.22 19.10 10.63
CA THR A 234 -23.16 17.98 9.67
C THR A 234 -21.71 17.62 9.33
N PHE A 235 -20.86 18.64 9.19
CA PHE A 235 -19.43 18.46 8.94
C PHE A 235 -18.72 17.80 10.13
N ASN A 236 -18.97 18.25 11.34
CA ASN A 236 -18.41 17.68 12.56
C ASN A 236 -18.90 16.24 12.80
N HIS A 237 -20.16 15.94 12.46
CA HIS A 237 -20.70 14.58 12.55
C HIS A 237 -20.06 13.63 11.53
N LEU A 238 -19.89 14.07 10.28
CA LEU A 238 -19.19 13.29 9.24
C LEU A 238 -17.72 13.06 9.60
N PHE A 239 -17.07 14.05 10.18
CA PHE A 239 -15.68 13.95 10.62
C PHE A 239 -15.51 12.92 11.75
N LYS A 240 -16.33 12.98 12.80
CA LYS A 240 -16.33 12.00 13.91
C LYS A 240 -16.67 10.59 13.46
N LYS A 241 -17.61 10.43 12.53
CA LYS A 241 -18.01 9.12 12.02
C LYS A 241 -16.91 8.45 11.15
N GLN A 242 -16.06 9.24 10.50
CA GLN A 242 -14.92 8.73 9.75
C GLN A 242 -13.71 8.40 10.63
N GLU A 243 -13.50 9.13 11.74
CA GLU A 243 -12.45 8.78 12.72
C GLU A 243 -12.71 7.44 13.42
N GLN A 244 -13.98 7.07 13.61
CA GLN A 244 -14.35 5.77 14.20
C GLN A 244 -14.31 4.59 13.22
N GLN A 245 -14.12 4.85 11.91
CA GLN A 245 -14.07 3.82 10.85
C GLN A 245 -12.66 3.62 10.27
N LEU A 246 -11.66 4.30 10.80
CA LEU A 246 -10.23 4.19 10.46
C LEU A 246 -9.44 3.52 11.58
#